data_ac61eefdad98625638a455c5fd3083d3
#
_entry.id   ac61eefdad98625638a455c5fd3083d3
#
_cell.length_a   1.000
_cell.length_b   1.000
_cell.length_c   1.000
_cell.angle_alpha   90.00
_cell.angle_beta   90.00
_cell.angle_gamma   90.00
#
_symmetry.space_group_name_H-M   'P 1'
#
loop_
_entity.id
_entity.type
_entity.pdbx_description
1 polymer ?
#
loop_
_entity_poly.entity_id
_entity_poly.type
_entity_poly.pdbx_seq_one_letter_code
_entity_poly.pdbx_strand_id
1 'polypeptide(L)'
;TNLTSANIVEFHQETWIIYKSVKTGMEVRLPLYLLFEGKGLRVLENYKDDLNGFFKLKDNSNVNKDLNALAKLAEIDKRISFHTARHTNATLLIYSGANITTVQKLLGHKSVKTTQVYANIMDMTIVHDLEKAAYSKLANRPKS
;
A
#
# COMPACT_ATOMS: atom_id res chain seq x y z
N THR A 1 2.65 -6.80 13.85
CA THR A 1 2.33 -7.95 12.99
C THR A 1 3.52 -8.88 13.05
N ASN A 2 3.33 -10.09 13.58
CA ASN A 2 4.40 -11.08 13.59
C ASN A 2 4.37 -11.79 12.23
N LEU A 3 4.99 -11.19 11.22
CA LEU A 3 5.17 -11.81 9.92
C LEU A 3 6.34 -12.80 9.98
N THR A 4 6.17 -13.92 9.29
CA THR A 4 7.17 -14.98 9.16
C THR A 4 7.24 -15.43 7.70
N SER A 5 8.16 -16.33 7.38
CA SER A 5 8.26 -16.95 6.06
C SER A 5 6.94 -17.61 5.59
N ALA A 6 6.14 -18.14 6.51
CA ALA A 6 4.83 -18.72 6.20
C ALA A 6 3.80 -17.72 5.62
N ASN A 7 4.07 -16.43 5.72
CA ASN A 7 3.23 -15.39 5.13
C ASN A 7 3.58 -15.10 3.66
N ILE A 8 4.69 -15.64 3.15
CA ILE A 8 5.08 -15.57 1.75
C ILE A 8 4.44 -16.76 1.03
N VAL A 9 3.57 -16.49 0.07
CA VAL A 9 2.77 -17.51 -0.61
C VAL A 9 2.88 -17.31 -2.12
N GLU A 10 3.13 -18.40 -2.85
CA GLU A 10 3.01 -18.43 -4.31
C GLU A 10 1.55 -18.62 -4.71
N PHE A 11 1.02 -17.69 -5.50
CA PHE A 11 -0.34 -17.76 -6.03
C PHE A 11 -0.36 -17.29 -7.48
N HIS A 12 -0.86 -18.13 -8.40
CA HIS A 12 -0.81 -17.93 -9.85
C HIS A 12 0.60 -17.61 -10.38
N GLN A 13 1.60 -18.34 -9.91
CA GLN A 13 3.02 -18.15 -10.25
C GLN A 13 3.60 -16.80 -9.82
N GLU A 14 2.92 -16.09 -8.93
CA GLU A 14 3.31 -14.80 -8.43
C GLU A 14 3.47 -14.82 -6.90
N THR A 15 4.42 -14.07 -6.38
CA THR A 15 4.73 -14.04 -4.94
C THR A 15 3.88 -13.00 -4.22
N TRP A 16 3.22 -13.43 -3.16
CA TRP A 16 2.34 -12.62 -2.33
C TRP A 16 2.76 -12.66 -0.86
N ILE A 17 2.52 -11.58 -0.12
CA ILE A 17 2.48 -11.61 1.35
C ILE A 17 1.02 -11.64 1.77
N ILE A 18 0.63 -12.68 2.51
CA ILE A 18 -0.73 -12.86 3.03
C ILE A 18 -0.67 -12.95 4.55
N TYR A 19 -1.41 -12.09 5.23
CA TYR A 19 -1.46 -12.10 6.69
C TYR A 19 -2.80 -11.60 7.24
N LYS A 20 -3.10 -11.97 8.49
CA LYS A 20 -4.20 -11.42 9.25
C LYS A 20 -3.74 -10.22 10.08
N SER A 21 -4.40 -9.08 9.92
CA SER A 21 -4.15 -7.90 10.75
C SER A 21 -4.54 -8.20 12.20
N VAL A 22 -3.60 -8.10 13.12
CA VAL A 22 -3.85 -8.33 14.56
C VAL A 22 -4.92 -7.37 15.10
N LYS A 23 -4.90 -6.10 14.65
CA LYS A 23 -5.83 -5.07 15.12
C LYS A 23 -7.26 -5.27 14.62
N THR A 24 -7.43 -5.72 13.39
CA THR A 24 -8.74 -5.75 12.74
C THR A 24 -9.26 -7.17 12.46
N GLY A 25 -8.40 -8.17 12.51
CA GLY A 25 -8.70 -9.55 12.11
C GLY A 25 -8.90 -9.73 10.60
N MET A 26 -8.77 -8.64 9.81
CA MET A 26 -8.92 -8.70 8.35
C MET A 26 -7.71 -9.34 7.69
N GLU A 27 -7.95 -10.18 6.70
CA GLU A 27 -6.90 -10.69 5.84
C GLU A 27 -6.43 -9.59 4.89
N VAL A 28 -5.12 -9.43 4.80
CA VAL A 28 -4.42 -8.50 3.90
C VAL A 28 -3.60 -9.33 2.93
N ARG A 29 -3.73 -9.04 1.64
CA ARG A 29 -3.00 -9.68 0.55
C ARG A 29 -2.22 -8.63 -0.21
N LEU A 30 -0.91 -8.79 -0.26
CA LEU A 30 0.01 -7.85 -0.92
C LEU A 30 0.75 -8.55 -2.04
N PRO A 31 0.50 -8.19 -3.32
CA PRO A 31 1.22 -8.74 -4.46
C PRO A 31 2.62 -8.13 -4.54
N LEU A 32 3.65 -8.87 -4.12
CA LEU A 32 5.03 -8.35 -4.07
C LEU A 32 5.56 -7.95 -5.43
N TYR A 33 5.14 -8.63 -6.49
CA TYR A 33 5.58 -8.35 -7.87
C TYR A 33 5.12 -6.98 -8.38
N LEU A 34 4.02 -6.42 -7.83
CA LEU A 34 3.53 -5.08 -8.18
C LEU A 34 4.06 -3.97 -7.26
N LEU A 35 4.59 -4.32 -6.08
CA LEU A 35 5.04 -3.32 -5.13
C LEU A 35 6.33 -2.65 -5.62
N PHE A 36 6.26 -1.33 -5.78
CA PHE A 36 7.41 -0.50 -6.16
C PHE A 36 8.11 -1.04 -7.43
N GLU A 37 7.34 -1.38 -8.46
CA GLU A 37 7.87 -1.91 -9.74
C GLU A 37 8.70 -3.19 -9.54
N GLY A 38 8.23 -4.10 -8.70
CA GLY A 38 8.91 -5.35 -8.38
C GLY A 38 10.11 -5.24 -7.45
N LYS A 39 10.40 -4.06 -6.90
CA LYS A 39 11.49 -3.90 -5.91
C LYS A 39 11.26 -4.75 -4.67
N GLY A 40 9.99 -5.03 -4.31
CA GLY A 40 9.65 -5.92 -3.20
C GLY A 40 10.22 -7.33 -3.38
N LEU A 41 10.12 -7.90 -4.57
CA LEU A 41 10.72 -9.20 -4.89
C LEU A 41 12.24 -9.18 -4.81
N ARG A 42 12.88 -8.16 -5.39
CA ARG A 42 14.35 -8.02 -5.34
C ARG A 42 14.88 -7.92 -3.90
N VAL A 43 14.16 -7.25 -3.02
CA VAL A 43 14.52 -7.22 -1.60
C VAL A 43 14.35 -8.60 -0.97
N LEU A 44 13.27 -9.32 -1.29
CA LEU A 44 13.02 -10.67 -0.77
C LEU A 44 14.12 -11.66 -1.20
N GLU A 45 14.62 -11.56 -2.43
CA GLU A 45 15.70 -12.40 -2.94
C GLU A 45 16.99 -12.31 -2.10
N ASN A 46 17.29 -11.13 -1.52
CA ASN A 46 18.42 -10.95 -0.63
C ASN A 46 18.31 -11.77 0.68
N TYR A 47 17.11 -12.25 0.98
CA TYR A 47 16.79 -13.03 2.19
C TYR A 47 16.38 -14.47 1.86
N LYS A 48 16.64 -14.96 0.63
CA LYS A 48 16.25 -16.32 0.21
C LYS A 48 16.72 -17.43 1.17
N ASP A 49 17.90 -17.26 1.79
CA ASP A 49 18.48 -18.21 2.72
C ASP A 49 18.06 -17.98 4.19
N ASP A 50 17.48 -16.83 4.51
CA ASP A 50 16.88 -16.49 5.82
C ASP A 50 15.63 -15.62 5.64
N LEU A 51 14.54 -16.22 5.17
CA LEU A 51 13.27 -15.51 4.98
C LEU A 51 12.70 -14.92 6.27
N ASN A 52 13.02 -15.49 7.42
CA ASN A 52 12.62 -14.91 8.69
C ASN A 52 13.39 -13.62 9.01
N GLY A 53 14.61 -13.49 8.51
CA GLY A 53 15.40 -12.26 8.57
C GLY A 53 14.73 -11.09 7.85
N PHE A 54 14.04 -11.34 6.74
CA PHE A 54 13.25 -10.33 6.02
C PHE A 54 12.20 -9.63 6.89
N PHE A 55 11.64 -10.35 7.88
CA PHE A 55 10.62 -9.83 8.77
C PHE A 55 11.15 -9.32 10.12
N LYS A 56 12.47 -9.30 10.34
CA LYS A 56 13.10 -8.69 11.53
C LYS A 56 13.06 -7.16 11.45
N LEU A 57 11.85 -6.61 11.52
CA LEU A 57 11.63 -5.17 11.45
C LEU A 57 11.75 -4.54 12.84
N LYS A 58 12.25 -3.30 12.88
CA LYS A 58 12.18 -2.48 14.09
C LYS A 58 10.74 -2.28 14.52
N ASP A 59 10.50 -2.12 15.81
CA ASP A 59 9.18 -1.71 16.30
C ASP A 59 8.81 -0.29 15.83
N ASN A 60 7.53 0.03 15.86
CA ASN A 60 7.01 1.32 15.36
C ASN A 60 7.63 2.54 16.05
N SER A 61 8.02 2.41 17.33
CA SER A 61 8.64 3.52 18.07
C SER A 61 10.02 3.83 17.52
N ASN A 62 10.83 2.80 17.29
CA ASN A 62 12.17 2.94 16.72
C ASN A 62 12.11 3.42 15.26
N VAL A 63 11.19 2.88 14.44
CA VAL A 63 10.96 3.37 13.08
C VAL A 63 10.59 4.86 13.08
N ASN A 64 9.72 5.30 13.98
CA ASN A 64 9.34 6.72 14.09
C ASN A 64 10.51 7.62 14.54
N LYS A 65 11.39 7.12 15.41
CA LYS A 65 12.62 7.86 15.77
C LYS A 65 13.54 8.04 14.57
N ASP A 66 13.77 6.97 13.79
CA ASP A 66 14.58 7.03 12.57
C ASP A 66 13.97 8.00 11.54
N LEU A 67 12.65 7.92 11.31
CA LEU A 67 11.93 8.82 10.41
C LEU A 67 12.06 10.29 10.82
N ASN A 68 11.95 10.60 12.11
CA ASN A 68 12.11 11.97 12.60
C ASN A 68 13.56 12.46 12.47
N ALA A 69 14.56 11.59 12.65
CA ALA A 69 15.96 11.92 12.42
C ALA A 69 16.23 12.25 10.92
N LEU A 70 15.70 11.41 10.02
CA LEU A 70 15.78 11.63 8.56
C LEU A 70 15.06 12.92 8.14
N ALA A 71 13.88 13.21 8.71
CA ALA A 71 13.15 14.44 8.44
C ALA A 71 13.97 15.68 8.80
N LYS A 72 14.64 15.68 9.96
CA LYS A 72 15.53 16.77 10.38
C LYS A 72 16.71 16.94 9.43
N LEU A 73 17.34 15.84 9.01
CA LEU A 73 18.45 15.89 8.04
C LEU A 73 18.01 16.42 6.67
N ALA A 74 16.76 16.17 6.28
CA ALA A 74 16.17 16.66 5.04
C ALA A 74 15.52 18.04 5.18
N GLU A 75 15.68 18.72 6.31
CA GLU A 75 15.11 20.05 6.62
C GLU A 75 13.57 20.09 6.47
N ILE A 76 12.91 18.94 6.73
CA ILE A 76 11.45 18.83 6.70
C ILE A 76 10.90 19.23 8.07
N ASP A 77 10.27 20.40 8.16
CA ASP A 77 9.66 20.94 9.37
C ASP A 77 8.23 20.39 9.61
N LYS A 78 8.06 19.08 9.42
CA LYS A 78 6.80 18.39 9.70
C LYS A 78 7.10 17.10 10.46
N ARG A 79 6.25 16.79 11.44
CA ARG A 79 6.32 15.50 12.13
C ARG A 79 5.97 14.38 11.17
N ILE A 80 6.96 13.57 10.82
CA ILE A 80 6.78 12.37 10.00
C ILE A 80 6.70 11.14 10.90
N SER A 81 5.80 10.23 10.60
CA SER A 81 5.61 8.97 11.30
C SER A 81 5.26 7.86 10.32
N PHE A 82 5.38 6.61 10.76
CA PHE A 82 4.88 5.47 10.00
C PHE A 82 3.40 5.64 9.62
N HIS A 83 2.61 6.26 10.50
CA HIS A 83 1.20 6.53 10.24
C HIS A 83 1.01 7.57 9.14
N THR A 84 1.83 8.62 9.13
CA THR A 84 1.87 9.62 8.05
C THR A 84 2.17 8.95 6.69
N ALA A 85 3.19 8.09 6.62
CA ALA A 85 3.52 7.35 5.40
C ALA A 85 2.35 6.48 4.92
N ARG A 86 1.64 5.81 5.85
CA ARG A 86 0.45 5.02 5.55
C ARG A 86 -0.68 5.88 4.96
N HIS A 87 -0.94 7.05 5.54
CA HIS A 87 -1.94 8.00 5.02
C HIS A 87 -1.57 8.49 3.64
N THR A 88 -0.31 8.91 3.45
CA THR A 88 0.18 9.37 2.15
C THR A 88 0.04 8.30 1.08
N ASN A 89 0.44 7.06 1.37
CA ASN A 89 0.30 5.94 0.43
C ASN A 89 -1.17 5.70 0.04
N ALA A 90 -2.09 5.70 1.02
CA ALA A 90 -3.51 5.52 0.76
C ALA A 90 -4.07 6.63 -0.14
N THR A 91 -3.70 7.88 0.13
CA THR A 91 -4.10 9.05 -0.65
C THR A 91 -3.56 8.98 -2.07
N LEU A 92 -2.28 8.64 -2.25
CA LEU A 92 -1.65 8.49 -3.56
C LEU A 92 -2.28 7.37 -4.38
N LEU A 93 -2.60 6.22 -3.77
CA LEU A 93 -3.27 5.12 -4.46
C LEU A 93 -4.66 5.55 -4.99
N ILE A 94 -5.45 6.25 -4.17
CA ILE A 94 -6.76 6.75 -4.61
C ILE A 94 -6.58 7.80 -5.70
N TYR A 95 -5.65 8.73 -5.56
CA TYR A 95 -5.33 9.73 -6.57
C TYR A 95 -4.91 9.10 -7.90
N SER A 96 -4.16 8.01 -7.86
CA SER A 96 -3.77 7.22 -9.04
C SER A 96 -4.90 6.37 -9.64
N GLY A 97 -6.14 6.51 -9.15
CA GLY A 97 -7.32 5.81 -9.65
C GLY A 97 -7.54 4.41 -9.08
N ALA A 98 -6.84 4.03 -8.00
CA ALA A 98 -7.12 2.77 -7.33
C ALA A 98 -8.52 2.81 -6.68
N ASN A 99 -9.28 1.73 -6.86
CA ASN A 99 -10.60 1.61 -6.24
C ASN A 99 -10.49 1.65 -4.71
N ILE A 100 -11.38 2.42 -4.06
CA ILE A 100 -11.40 2.59 -2.62
C ILE A 100 -11.50 1.26 -1.86
N THR A 101 -12.21 0.27 -2.41
CA THR A 101 -12.32 -1.07 -1.80
C THR A 101 -11.00 -1.84 -1.89
N THR A 102 -10.20 -1.61 -2.93
CA THR A 102 -8.85 -2.15 -3.05
C THR A 102 -7.94 -1.54 -1.99
N VAL A 103 -7.97 -0.21 -1.85
CA VAL A 103 -7.20 0.50 -0.82
C VAL A 103 -7.63 0.07 0.59
N GLN A 104 -8.93 -0.10 0.83
CA GLN A 104 -9.46 -0.66 2.09
C GLN A 104 -8.84 -2.02 2.43
N LYS A 105 -8.80 -2.94 1.46
CA LYS A 105 -8.22 -4.29 1.63
C LYS A 105 -6.72 -4.22 1.89
N LEU A 106 -5.97 -3.42 1.14
CA LEU A 106 -4.53 -3.23 1.33
C LEU A 106 -4.21 -2.65 2.72
N LEU A 107 -5.06 -1.75 3.22
CA LEU A 107 -4.93 -1.19 4.56
C LEU A 107 -5.45 -2.11 5.68
N GLY A 108 -6.18 -3.18 5.35
CA GLY A 108 -6.81 -4.06 6.33
C GLY A 108 -7.90 -3.38 7.17
N HIS A 109 -8.63 -2.41 6.60
CA HIS A 109 -9.72 -1.74 7.28
C HIS A 109 -10.99 -2.60 7.23
N LYS A 110 -11.70 -2.72 8.37
CA LYS A 110 -12.99 -3.44 8.43
C LYS A 110 -14.09 -2.77 7.62
N SER A 111 -14.05 -1.45 7.49
CA SER A 111 -15.09 -0.66 6.83
C SER A 111 -14.49 0.26 5.77
N VAL A 112 -15.16 0.36 4.62
CA VAL A 112 -14.86 1.33 3.57
C VAL A 112 -14.94 2.76 4.11
N LYS A 113 -15.86 3.03 5.03
CA LYS A 113 -16.03 4.35 5.67
C LYS A 113 -14.73 4.88 6.28
N THR A 114 -13.90 3.98 6.86
CA THR A 114 -12.57 4.35 7.39
C THR A 114 -11.60 4.78 6.28
N THR A 115 -11.80 4.29 5.05
CA THR A 115 -10.96 4.60 3.90
C THR A 115 -11.48 5.82 3.12
N GLN A 116 -12.78 6.12 3.22
CA GLN A 116 -13.42 7.28 2.57
C GLN A 116 -12.80 8.63 2.97
N VAL A 117 -12.22 8.70 4.15
CA VAL A 117 -11.49 9.90 4.61
C VAL A 117 -10.41 10.33 3.60
N TYR A 118 -9.79 9.38 2.91
CA TYR A 118 -8.77 9.67 1.89
C TYR A 118 -9.38 10.13 0.56
N ALA A 119 -10.57 9.65 0.21
CA ALA A 119 -11.26 10.04 -1.02
C ALA A 119 -11.84 11.46 -0.93
N ASN A 120 -12.29 11.88 0.26
CA ASN A 120 -12.91 13.19 0.46
C ASN A 120 -11.92 14.37 0.40
N ILE A 121 -10.62 14.10 0.35
CA ILE A 121 -9.57 15.13 0.40
C ILE A 121 -9.27 15.74 -0.98
N MET A 122 -9.82 15.17 -2.09
CA MET A 122 -9.36 15.54 -3.43
C MET A 122 -10.49 15.88 -4.40
N ASP A 123 -10.70 17.17 -4.66
CA ASP A 123 -11.53 17.64 -5.81
C ASP A 123 -10.97 17.15 -7.16
N MET A 124 -9.66 16.87 -7.23
CA MET A 124 -8.99 16.32 -8.42
C MET A 124 -9.41 14.88 -8.76
N THR A 125 -9.93 14.10 -7.80
CA THR A 125 -10.47 12.76 -8.10
C THR A 125 -11.70 12.85 -9.01
N ILE A 126 -12.49 13.91 -8.89
CA ILE A 126 -13.66 14.14 -9.76
C ILE A 126 -13.22 14.30 -11.23
N VAL A 127 -12.20 15.12 -11.46
CA VAL A 127 -11.64 15.33 -12.80
C VAL A 127 -11.11 14.02 -13.37
N HIS A 128 -10.30 13.31 -12.61
CA HIS A 128 -9.71 12.03 -13.03
C HIS A 128 -10.75 10.95 -13.32
N ASP A 129 -11.79 10.84 -12.48
CA ASP A 129 -12.87 9.88 -12.67
C ASP A 129 -13.72 10.21 -13.91
N LEU A 130 -13.98 11.50 -14.18
CA LEU A 130 -14.69 11.94 -15.38
C LEU A 130 -13.87 11.70 -16.66
N GLU A 131 -12.56 11.97 -16.64
CA GLU A 131 -11.66 11.67 -17.74
C GLU A 131 -11.63 10.16 -18.03
N LYS A 132 -11.47 9.32 -17.01
CA LYS A 132 -11.47 7.85 -17.14
C LYS A 132 -12.80 7.34 -17.72
N ALA A 133 -13.94 7.89 -17.28
CA ALA A 133 -15.24 7.55 -17.81
C ALA A 133 -15.41 7.99 -19.29
N ALA A 134 -14.84 9.12 -19.67
CA ALA A 134 -14.85 9.59 -21.05
C ALA A 134 -14.01 8.69 -21.98
N TYR A 135 -12.79 8.30 -21.54
CA TYR A 135 -11.93 7.40 -22.29
C TYR A 135 -12.53 6.00 -22.45
N SER A 136 -13.20 5.45 -21.44
CA SER A 136 -13.85 4.15 -21.54
C SER A 136 -15.00 4.12 -22.57
N LYS A 137 -15.74 5.22 -22.73
CA LYS A 137 -16.78 5.37 -23.75
C LYS A 137 -16.22 5.45 -25.17
N LEU A 138 -15.03 6.05 -25.34
CA LEU A 138 -14.35 6.13 -26.64
C LEU A 138 -13.78 4.79 -27.08
N ALA A 139 -13.22 4.03 -26.13
CA ALA A 139 -12.65 2.70 -26.39
C ALA A 139 -13.71 1.64 -26.77
N ASN A 140 -14.96 1.82 -26.31
CA ASN A 140 -16.07 0.89 -26.56
C ASN A 140 -16.98 1.31 -27.72
N ARG A 141 -16.60 2.27 -28.57
CA ARG A 141 -17.36 2.57 -29.80
C ARG A 141 -17.21 1.43 -30.79
N PRO A 142 -18.29 0.80 -31.27
CA PRO A 142 -18.21 -0.17 -32.33
C PRO A 142 -17.59 0.50 -33.57
N LYS A 143 -16.58 -0.14 -34.14
CA LYS A 143 -16.03 0.26 -35.44
C LYS A 143 -17.14 0.09 -36.46
N SER A 144 -17.72 1.18 -36.94
CA SER A 144 -18.64 1.21 -38.06
C SER A 144 -17.91 0.87 -39.36
#